data_7e40aa9f1133376009b55e6fb4329163
#
_entry.id   7e40aa9f1133376009b55e6fb4329163
#
_cell.length_a   1.000
_cell.length_b   1.000
_cell.length_c   1.000
_cell.angle_alpha   90.00
_cell.angle_beta   90.00
_cell.angle_gamma   90.00
#
_symmetry.space_group_name_H-M   'P 1'
#
loop_
_entity.id
_entity.type
_entity.pdbx_description
1 polymer ?
#
loop_
_entity_poly.entity_id
_entity_poly.type
_entity_poly.pdbx_seq_one_letter_code
_entity_poly.pdbx_strand_id
1 'polypeptide(L)'
;PPRSTLFPYTTLFRSFVNDGGTFVPDSENNANLKEIGLITGALFSDIDSDNDPDLILAMEWGPVTILENRGGTFTDATASYGLSDYVGWWNGVATGDFNEDGRLDIVATNWGLNSKYEGRYSSKSPLRIYYDDFDNNGILDVVQTYYHVDGTTLLPERNLISMLQGIPYLRRSEEHTSELQSRAYL
;
A
#
# COMPACT_ATOMS: atom_id res chain seq x y z
N PRO A 1 -3.20 -19.34 4.75
CA PRO A 1 -3.10 -17.89 4.66
C PRO A 1 -4.40 -17.28 5.13
N PRO A 2 -4.39 -16.22 5.99
CA PRO A 2 -5.60 -15.53 6.34
C PRO A 2 -6.23 -15.00 5.04
N ARG A 3 -7.51 -15.24 4.87
CA ARG A 3 -8.27 -14.69 3.76
C ARG A 3 -8.29 -13.19 3.96
N SER A 4 -7.96 -12.43 2.93
CA SER A 4 -8.26 -11.01 2.88
C SER A 4 -9.77 -10.84 3.03
N THR A 5 -10.22 -10.64 4.24
CA THR A 5 -11.60 -10.28 4.51
C THR A 5 -11.75 -8.82 4.12
N LEU A 6 -12.65 -8.59 3.22
CA LEU A 6 -13.10 -7.31 2.70
C LEU A 6 -13.25 -6.30 3.84
N PHE A 7 -12.44 -5.27 3.81
CA PHE A 7 -12.61 -4.12 4.68
C PHE A 7 -13.96 -3.46 4.38
N PRO A 8 -14.89 -3.34 5.31
CA PRO A 8 -16.11 -2.59 5.08
C PRO A 8 -15.86 -1.10 4.78
N TYR A 9 -14.62 -0.63 4.98
CA TYR A 9 -14.18 0.75 4.72
C TYR A 9 -13.10 0.87 3.63
N THR A 10 -12.81 -0.17 2.86
CA THR A 10 -11.65 -0.26 1.97
C THR A 10 -11.79 0.34 0.59
N THR A 11 -12.86 0.99 0.26
CA THR A 11 -12.84 1.81 -0.93
C THR A 11 -12.58 3.27 -0.57
N LEU A 12 -11.36 3.55 -0.16
CA LEU A 12 -10.93 4.93 0.07
C LEU A 12 -10.71 5.69 -1.24
N PHE A 13 -10.42 4.98 -2.34
CA PHE A 13 -10.23 5.58 -3.65
C PHE A 13 -11.39 5.20 -4.59
N ARG A 14 -12.00 6.23 -5.19
CA ARG A 14 -13.15 6.05 -6.08
C ARG A 14 -13.11 7.04 -7.23
N SER A 15 -13.57 6.57 -8.39
CA SER A 15 -13.88 7.39 -9.55
C SER A 15 -15.34 7.81 -9.54
N PHE A 16 -15.58 9.04 -9.99
CA PHE A 16 -16.91 9.59 -10.23
C PHE A 16 -16.96 10.22 -11.62
N VAL A 17 -18.01 9.95 -12.35
CA VAL A 17 -18.27 10.54 -13.66
C VAL A 17 -19.13 11.78 -13.50
N ASN A 18 -18.81 12.85 -14.22
CA ASN A 18 -19.65 14.04 -14.30
C ASN A 18 -20.76 13.80 -15.34
N ASP A 19 -21.97 13.57 -14.87
CA ASP A 19 -23.17 13.43 -15.70
C ASP A 19 -24.01 14.71 -15.65
N GLY A 20 -23.85 15.56 -16.66
CA GLY A 20 -24.59 16.81 -16.78
C GLY A 20 -24.42 17.80 -15.62
N GLY A 21 -23.29 17.83 -14.96
CA GLY A 21 -22.98 18.67 -13.79
C GLY A 21 -23.21 18.01 -12.44
N THR A 22 -23.63 16.74 -12.42
CA THR A 22 -23.78 15.93 -11.21
C THR A 22 -22.76 14.78 -11.24
N PHE A 23 -22.06 14.57 -10.13
CA PHE A 23 -21.11 13.45 -10.01
C PHE A 23 -21.83 12.18 -9.61
N VAL A 24 -21.71 11.15 -10.43
CA VAL A 24 -22.23 9.80 -10.16
C VAL A 24 -21.10 8.79 -10.00
N PRO A 25 -21.23 7.77 -9.12
CA PRO A 25 -20.20 6.75 -8.98
C PRO A 25 -19.93 6.02 -10.30
N ASP A 26 -18.66 5.93 -10.67
CA ASP A 26 -18.19 5.14 -11.81
C ASP A 26 -18.11 3.66 -11.41
N SER A 27 -19.17 2.91 -11.66
CA SER A 27 -19.30 1.54 -11.18
C SER A 27 -18.25 0.59 -11.78
N GLU A 28 -17.87 0.81 -13.04
CA GLU A 28 -16.91 -0.03 -13.76
C GLU A 28 -15.50 0.17 -13.23
N ASN A 29 -15.03 1.41 -13.23
CA ASN A 29 -13.68 1.71 -12.73
C ASN A 29 -13.57 1.50 -11.22
N ASN A 30 -14.63 1.74 -10.45
CA ASN A 30 -14.61 1.47 -9.02
C ASN A 30 -14.48 -0.02 -8.69
N ALA A 31 -14.85 -0.94 -9.57
CA ALA A 31 -14.57 -2.36 -9.41
C ALA A 31 -13.07 -2.66 -9.59
N ASN A 32 -12.40 -1.99 -10.55
CA ASN A 32 -10.95 -2.15 -10.80
C ASN A 32 -10.10 -1.43 -9.73
N LEU A 33 -10.61 -0.32 -9.17
CA LEU A 33 -9.95 0.45 -8.11
C LEU A 33 -10.16 -0.14 -6.72
N LYS A 34 -10.97 -1.20 -6.61
CA LYS A 34 -11.23 -1.87 -5.34
C LYS A 34 -9.94 -2.54 -4.83
N GLU A 35 -9.59 -2.24 -3.59
CA GLU A 35 -8.42 -2.83 -2.92
C GLU A 35 -7.07 -2.54 -3.62
N ILE A 36 -7.00 -1.45 -4.41
CA ILE A 36 -5.79 -1.11 -5.18
C ILE A 36 -4.60 -0.76 -4.30
N GLY A 37 -4.82 -0.37 -3.04
CA GLY A 37 -3.76 -0.07 -2.07
C GLY A 37 -3.99 1.24 -1.30
N LEU A 38 -2.96 1.65 -0.55
CA LEU A 38 -2.96 2.88 0.26
C LEU A 38 -2.46 4.04 -0.61
N ILE A 39 -3.37 4.74 -1.28
CA ILE A 39 -3.06 5.82 -2.21
C ILE A 39 -2.78 7.11 -1.44
N THR A 40 -1.66 7.73 -1.75
CA THR A 40 -1.18 9.02 -1.21
C THR A 40 -1.22 10.14 -2.23
N GLY A 41 -1.18 9.80 -3.51
CA GLY A 41 -1.26 10.75 -4.61
C GLY A 41 -1.82 10.13 -5.88
N ALA A 42 -2.52 10.95 -6.67
CA ALA A 42 -3.09 10.54 -7.94
C ALA A 42 -2.93 11.66 -8.97
N LEU A 43 -2.63 11.28 -10.19
CA LEU A 43 -2.45 12.18 -11.32
C LEU A 43 -3.07 11.58 -12.58
N PHE A 44 -3.79 12.40 -13.35
CA PHE A 44 -4.18 12.05 -14.70
C PHE A 44 -3.15 12.60 -15.71
N SER A 45 -2.65 11.73 -16.59
CA SER A 45 -1.65 12.07 -17.60
C SER A 45 -1.70 11.05 -18.74
N ASP A 46 -1.63 11.50 -19.97
CA ASP A 46 -1.56 10.64 -21.17
C ASP A 46 -0.12 10.13 -21.33
N ILE A 47 0.20 9.01 -20.66
CA ILE A 47 1.58 8.50 -20.57
C ILE A 47 1.99 7.66 -21.80
N ASP A 48 1.03 7.10 -22.52
CA ASP A 48 1.25 6.31 -23.73
C ASP A 48 0.99 7.08 -25.03
N SER A 49 0.53 8.34 -24.91
CA SER A 49 0.27 9.27 -26.02
C SER A 49 -0.87 8.82 -26.94
N ASP A 50 -1.91 8.19 -26.39
CA ASP A 50 -3.10 7.76 -27.11
C ASP A 50 -4.25 8.79 -27.10
N ASN A 51 -4.08 9.90 -26.38
CA ASN A 51 -4.99 11.02 -26.10
C ASN A 51 -6.10 10.70 -25.08
N ASP A 52 -6.05 9.56 -24.40
CA ASP A 52 -6.91 9.24 -23.28
C ASP A 52 -6.07 9.37 -21.98
N PRO A 53 -6.38 10.29 -21.05
CA PRO A 53 -5.58 10.44 -19.83
C PRO A 53 -5.59 9.18 -18.97
N ASP A 54 -4.40 8.66 -18.68
CA ASP A 54 -4.17 7.54 -17.78
C ASP A 54 -4.18 7.99 -16.32
N LEU A 55 -4.36 7.05 -15.39
CA LEU A 55 -4.33 7.32 -13.96
C LEU A 55 -3.05 6.76 -13.34
N ILE A 56 -2.20 7.66 -12.83
CA ILE A 56 -0.94 7.33 -12.18
C ILE A 56 -1.11 7.52 -10.67
N LEU A 57 -0.80 6.49 -9.88
CA LEU A 57 -1.00 6.45 -8.44
C LEU A 57 0.32 6.33 -7.70
N ALA A 58 0.54 7.20 -6.71
CA ALA A 58 1.55 7.01 -5.68
C ALA A 58 0.92 6.26 -4.50
N MET A 59 1.63 5.26 -3.96
CA MET A 59 1.10 4.40 -2.90
C MET A 59 2.10 4.17 -1.78
N GLU A 60 1.59 4.08 -0.55
CA GLU A 60 2.34 3.47 0.56
C GLU A 60 2.31 1.95 0.42
N TRP A 61 3.44 1.28 0.66
CA TRP A 61 3.62 -0.17 0.62
C TRP A 61 3.33 -0.82 -0.74
N GLY A 62 3.37 -0.04 -1.80
CA GLY A 62 3.13 -0.48 -3.16
C GLY A 62 4.09 0.18 -4.15
N PRO A 63 4.02 -0.20 -5.44
CA PRO A 63 4.73 0.49 -6.52
C PRO A 63 4.03 1.79 -6.88
N VAL A 64 4.69 2.66 -7.66
CA VAL A 64 3.97 3.65 -8.45
C VAL A 64 3.17 2.87 -9.48
N THR A 65 1.84 3.00 -9.43
CA THR A 65 0.93 2.20 -10.26
C THR A 65 0.42 3.01 -11.42
N ILE A 66 0.44 2.43 -12.61
CA ILE A 66 -0.10 3.00 -13.83
C ILE A 66 -1.33 2.21 -14.25
N LEU A 67 -2.44 2.91 -14.36
CA LEU A 67 -3.69 2.39 -14.89
C LEU A 67 -3.95 3.05 -16.23
N GLU A 68 -3.70 2.32 -17.33
CA GLU A 68 -4.01 2.80 -18.67
C GLU A 68 -5.52 2.97 -18.86
N ASN A 69 -5.90 4.09 -19.46
CA ASN A 69 -7.26 4.39 -19.83
C ASN A 69 -7.51 3.89 -21.26
N ARG A 70 -8.48 3.03 -21.43
CA ARG A 70 -8.87 2.55 -22.74
C ARG A 70 -10.35 2.83 -22.98
N GLY A 71 -10.61 4.03 -23.53
CA GLY A 71 -11.98 4.47 -23.81
C GLY A 71 -12.84 4.63 -22.55
N GLY A 72 -12.25 5.09 -21.45
CA GLY A 72 -12.91 5.32 -20.16
C GLY A 72 -12.76 4.19 -19.14
N THR A 73 -12.13 3.06 -19.50
CA THR A 73 -11.90 1.93 -18.60
C THR A 73 -10.42 1.84 -18.21
N PHE A 74 -10.13 1.88 -16.91
CA PHE A 74 -8.77 1.79 -16.37
C PHE A 74 -8.32 0.35 -16.20
N THR A 75 -7.13 0.03 -16.74
CA THR A 75 -6.52 -1.31 -16.68
C THR A 75 -5.10 -1.20 -16.12
N ASP A 76 -4.74 -2.06 -15.16
CA ASP A 76 -3.40 -2.06 -14.58
C ASP A 76 -2.34 -2.45 -15.64
N ALA A 77 -1.45 -1.51 -15.92
CA ALA A 77 -0.32 -1.63 -16.83
C ALA A 77 1.04 -1.51 -16.13
N THR A 78 1.07 -1.46 -14.79
CA THR A 78 2.28 -1.24 -13.98
C THR A 78 3.45 -2.14 -14.37
N ALA A 79 3.17 -3.41 -14.63
CA ALA A 79 4.18 -4.40 -15.02
C ALA A 79 4.78 -4.11 -16.40
N SER A 80 4.01 -3.63 -17.37
CA SER A 80 4.48 -3.32 -18.73
C SER A 80 5.41 -2.09 -18.72
N TYR A 81 5.27 -1.21 -17.76
CA TYR A 81 6.19 -0.08 -17.51
C TYR A 81 7.39 -0.45 -16.64
N GLY A 82 7.51 -1.69 -16.18
CA GLY A 82 8.64 -2.17 -15.38
C GLY A 82 8.66 -1.64 -13.94
N LEU A 83 7.53 -1.17 -13.41
CA LEU A 83 7.45 -0.52 -12.11
C LEU A 83 7.07 -1.46 -10.96
N SER A 84 6.62 -2.67 -11.22
CA SER A 84 6.09 -3.61 -10.20
C SER A 84 7.06 -3.91 -9.06
N ASP A 85 8.36 -3.91 -9.30
CA ASP A 85 9.38 -4.23 -8.30
C ASP A 85 9.79 -3.03 -7.43
N TYR A 86 9.38 -1.82 -7.81
CA TYR A 86 9.70 -0.60 -7.07
C TYR A 86 8.71 -0.32 -5.95
N VAL A 87 8.53 -1.30 -5.08
CA VAL A 87 7.68 -1.17 -3.89
C VAL A 87 8.32 -0.20 -2.90
N GLY A 88 7.56 0.79 -2.44
CA GLY A 88 8.06 1.83 -1.56
C GLY A 88 6.96 2.57 -0.81
N TRP A 89 7.36 3.64 -0.16
CA TRP A 89 6.45 4.60 0.45
C TRP A 89 6.43 5.87 -0.39
N TRP A 90 5.62 5.85 -1.42
CA TRP A 90 5.51 6.94 -2.37
C TRP A 90 4.50 7.97 -1.86
N ASN A 91 4.87 9.26 -1.89
CA ASN A 91 4.05 10.34 -1.34
C ASN A 91 3.37 11.19 -2.42
N GLY A 92 3.92 11.20 -3.61
CA GLY A 92 3.35 11.96 -4.71
C GLY A 92 3.99 11.62 -6.03
N VAL A 93 3.33 12.01 -7.11
CA VAL A 93 3.73 11.74 -8.47
C VAL A 93 3.46 12.97 -9.35
N ALA A 94 4.33 13.19 -10.31
CA ALA A 94 4.19 14.20 -11.36
C ALA A 94 4.72 13.64 -12.69
N THR A 95 4.24 14.17 -13.81
CA THR A 95 4.73 13.83 -15.14
C THR A 95 5.27 15.08 -15.85
N GLY A 96 6.21 14.84 -16.76
CA GLY A 96 6.79 15.86 -17.63
C GLY A 96 7.83 15.23 -18.54
N ASP A 97 8.12 15.86 -19.66
CA ASP A 97 9.23 15.46 -20.53
C ASP A 97 10.51 16.11 -19.96
N PHE A 98 11.18 15.40 -19.04
CA PHE A 98 12.34 15.97 -18.33
C PHE A 98 13.66 15.78 -19.09
N ASN A 99 13.69 14.89 -20.08
CA ASN A 99 14.86 14.63 -20.92
C ASN A 99 14.72 15.20 -22.33
N GLU A 100 13.58 15.85 -22.65
CA GLU A 100 13.27 16.49 -23.94
C GLU A 100 13.25 15.50 -25.12
N ASP A 101 12.79 14.24 -24.88
CA ASP A 101 12.68 13.21 -25.93
C ASP A 101 11.29 13.14 -26.57
N GLY A 102 10.36 13.99 -26.13
CA GLY A 102 8.98 14.06 -26.61
C GLY A 102 8.05 13.04 -25.96
N ARG A 103 8.47 12.35 -24.93
CA ARG A 103 7.66 11.42 -24.12
C ARG A 103 7.53 11.93 -22.70
N LEU A 104 6.47 11.54 -22.02
CA LEU A 104 6.31 11.89 -20.62
C LEU A 104 7.11 10.92 -19.74
N ASP A 105 7.93 11.52 -18.88
CA ASP A 105 8.61 10.85 -17.78
C ASP A 105 7.78 10.96 -16.51
N ILE A 106 8.04 10.08 -15.52
CA ILE A 106 7.40 10.09 -14.20
C ILE A 106 8.43 10.45 -13.14
N VAL A 107 8.12 11.46 -12.32
CA VAL A 107 8.83 11.75 -11.08
C VAL A 107 7.94 11.37 -9.92
N ALA A 108 8.41 10.46 -9.07
CA ALA A 108 7.72 10.06 -7.85
C ALA A 108 8.58 10.34 -6.63
N THR A 109 7.97 10.91 -5.59
CA THR A 109 8.65 11.20 -4.34
C THR A 109 8.46 10.06 -3.34
N ASN A 110 9.56 9.57 -2.78
CA ASN A 110 9.57 8.51 -1.77
C ASN A 110 9.99 9.09 -0.41
N TRP A 111 9.58 8.46 0.67
CA TRP A 111 10.02 8.83 2.02
C TRP A 111 11.55 8.73 2.20
N GLY A 112 12.20 7.90 1.40
CA GLY A 112 13.64 7.76 1.35
C GLY A 112 14.25 7.15 2.61
N LEU A 113 15.56 7.37 2.79
CA LEU A 113 16.33 6.79 3.89
C LEU A 113 16.14 7.52 5.22
N ASN A 114 15.71 8.78 5.19
CA ASN A 114 15.51 9.58 6.40
C ASN A 114 14.19 9.24 7.09
N SER A 115 14.08 8.02 7.57
CA SER A 115 12.88 7.49 8.22
C SER A 115 13.25 6.68 9.47
N LYS A 116 12.25 6.37 10.30
CA LYS A 116 12.39 5.48 11.48
C LYS A 116 12.88 4.06 11.12
N TYR A 117 12.88 3.71 9.85
CA TYR A 117 13.31 2.41 9.35
C TYR A 117 14.75 2.40 8.84
N GLU A 118 15.48 3.52 8.93
CA GLU A 118 16.87 3.60 8.51
C GLU A 118 17.70 2.47 9.18
N GLY A 119 18.45 1.73 8.37
CA GLY A 119 19.25 0.59 8.84
C GLY A 119 18.48 -0.66 9.23
N ARG A 120 17.14 -0.67 9.12
CA ARG A 120 16.27 -1.81 9.48
C ARG A 120 15.78 -2.62 8.30
N TYR A 121 16.16 -2.28 7.07
CA TYR A 121 15.73 -2.98 5.87
C TYR A 121 16.82 -3.08 4.80
N SER A 122 16.70 -4.08 3.95
CA SER A 122 17.52 -4.30 2.76
C SER A 122 16.73 -5.11 1.75
N SER A 123 17.27 -5.29 0.54
CA SER A 123 16.68 -6.18 -0.46
C SER A 123 16.52 -7.64 0.02
N LYS A 124 17.37 -8.09 0.94
CA LYS A 124 17.30 -9.43 1.54
C LYS A 124 16.38 -9.51 2.76
N SER A 125 16.18 -8.39 3.44
CA SER A 125 15.39 -8.27 4.67
C SER A 125 14.45 -7.07 4.53
N PRO A 126 13.41 -7.16 3.68
CA PRO A 126 12.50 -6.05 3.44
C PRO A 126 11.62 -5.80 4.66
N LEU A 127 11.16 -4.57 4.82
CA LEU A 127 10.06 -4.28 5.74
C LEU A 127 8.82 -5.06 5.31
N ARG A 128 7.98 -5.43 6.27
CA ARG A 128 6.72 -6.09 6.01
C ARG A 128 5.57 -5.38 6.73
N ILE A 129 4.42 -5.43 6.13
CA ILE A 129 3.18 -4.96 6.71
C ILE A 129 2.20 -6.14 6.78
N TYR A 130 1.59 -6.30 7.93
CA TYR A 130 0.47 -7.21 8.14
C TYR A 130 -0.74 -6.37 8.45
N TYR A 131 -1.86 -6.69 7.84
CA TYR A 131 -3.10 -5.96 8.03
C TYR A 131 -4.28 -6.92 8.01
N ASP A 132 -5.18 -6.75 8.94
CA ASP A 132 -6.46 -7.45 9.07
C ASP A 132 -7.25 -6.76 10.19
N ASP A 133 -8.51 -7.12 10.37
CA ASP A 133 -9.26 -6.84 11.59
C ASP A 133 -8.97 -7.97 12.60
N PHE A 134 -7.81 -7.87 13.28
CA PHE A 134 -7.30 -8.94 14.14
C PHE A 134 -8.16 -9.17 15.40
N ASP A 135 -8.92 -8.17 15.84
CA ASP A 135 -9.76 -8.26 17.03
C ASP A 135 -11.25 -8.30 16.74
N ASN A 136 -11.64 -8.32 15.45
CA ASN A 136 -13.01 -8.35 14.95
C ASN A 136 -13.88 -7.19 15.44
N ASN A 137 -13.28 -6.00 15.55
CA ASN A 137 -13.98 -4.77 15.94
C ASN A 137 -14.52 -3.97 14.74
N GLY A 138 -14.28 -4.43 13.50
CA GLY A 138 -14.69 -3.79 12.26
C GLY A 138 -13.73 -2.70 11.78
N ILE A 139 -12.57 -2.54 12.42
CA ILE A 139 -11.53 -1.58 12.08
C ILE A 139 -10.28 -2.35 11.63
N LEU A 140 -9.63 -1.83 10.56
CA LEU A 140 -8.37 -2.40 10.09
C LEU A 140 -7.25 -2.15 11.08
N ASP A 141 -6.63 -3.21 11.54
CA ASP A 141 -5.37 -3.16 12.27
C ASP A 141 -4.19 -3.25 11.31
N VAL A 142 -3.13 -2.51 11.58
CA VAL A 142 -1.90 -2.51 10.78
C VAL A 142 -0.70 -2.75 11.67
N VAL A 143 0.06 -3.80 11.37
CA VAL A 143 1.29 -4.18 12.07
C VAL A 143 2.48 -4.12 11.11
N GLN A 144 3.32 -3.11 11.29
CA GLN A 144 4.58 -2.95 10.57
C GLN A 144 5.66 -3.77 11.27
N THR A 145 6.48 -4.49 10.49
CA THR A 145 7.54 -5.35 11.02
C THR A 145 8.85 -5.16 10.25
N TYR A 146 9.94 -5.48 10.91
CA TYR A 146 11.29 -5.50 10.34
C TYR A 146 12.02 -6.77 10.79
N TYR A 147 13.05 -7.16 10.04
CA TYR A 147 13.90 -8.28 10.46
C TYR A 147 14.90 -7.84 11.52
N HIS A 148 15.01 -8.64 12.58
CA HIS A 148 16.09 -8.52 13.55
C HIS A 148 17.46 -8.71 12.88
N VAL A 149 18.55 -8.35 13.57
CA VAL A 149 19.93 -8.48 13.06
C VAL A 149 20.32 -9.89 12.64
N ASP A 150 19.61 -10.92 13.12
CA ASP A 150 19.79 -12.31 12.71
C ASP A 150 19.26 -12.60 11.29
N GLY A 151 18.54 -11.67 10.67
CA GLY A 151 17.97 -11.77 9.33
C GLY A 151 16.82 -12.78 9.18
N THR A 152 16.38 -13.40 10.26
CA THR A 152 15.34 -14.46 10.26
C THR A 152 14.14 -14.14 11.14
N THR A 153 14.34 -13.45 12.25
CA THR A 153 13.29 -13.13 13.21
C THR A 153 12.61 -11.83 12.83
N LEU A 154 11.30 -11.88 12.59
CA LEU A 154 10.47 -10.69 12.36
C LEU A 154 10.06 -10.09 13.71
N LEU A 155 10.31 -8.80 13.88
CA LEU A 155 9.92 -8.02 15.04
C LEU A 155 8.93 -6.94 14.64
N PRO A 156 7.88 -6.70 15.46
CA PRO A 156 7.00 -5.57 15.24
C PRO A 156 7.76 -4.25 15.50
N GLU A 157 7.43 -3.22 14.73
CA GLU A 157 8.00 -1.88 14.90
C GLU A 157 7.52 -1.23 16.20
N ARG A 158 6.27 -1.44 16.55
CA ARG A 158 5.69 -0.96 17.82
C ARG A 158 6.02 -1.93 18.93
N ASN A 159 6.32 -1.37 20.12
CA ASN A 159 6.50 -2.19 21.30
C ASN A 159 5.17 -2.87 21.71
N LEU A 160 5.28 -3.94 22.50
CA LEU A 160 4.13 -4.75 22.91
C LEU A 160 3.04 -3.91 23.60
N ILE A 161 3.42 -2.96 24.47
CA ILE A 161 2.45 -2.12 25.19
C ILE A 161 1.59 -1.31 24.21
N SER A 162 2.22 -0.69 23.20
CA SER A 162 1.51 0.07 22.17
C SER A 162 0.65 -0.82 21.29
N MET A 163 1.09 -2.05 21.02
CA MET A 163 0.27 -3.02 20.29
C MET A 163 -0.95 -3.47 21.09
N LEU A 164 -0.80 -3.74 22.38
CA LEU A 164 -1.89 -4.12 23.28
C LEU A 164 -2.93 -3.01 23.49
N GLN A 165 -2.53 -1.76 23.29
CA GLN A 165 -3.46 -0.62 23.32
C GLN A 165 -4.29 -0.53 22.04
N GLY A 166 -3.68 -0.81 20.87
CA GLY A 166 -4.33 -0.76 19.58
C GLY A 166 -5.12 -2.04 19.25
N ILE A 167 -4.63 -3.20 19.71
CA ILE A 167 -5.22 -4.53 19.46
C ILE A 167 -5.42 -5.24 20.80
N PRO A 168 -6.50 -4.93 21.54
CA PRO A 168 -6.73 -5.48 22.88
C PRO A 168 -6.81 -7.01 22.95
N TYR A 169 -7.15 -7.66 21.83
CA TYR A 169 -7.21 -9.11 21.72
C TYR A 169 -5.86 -9.79 21.99
N LEU A 170 -4.74 -9.13 21.71
CA LEU A 170 -3.40 -9.65 21.99
C LEU A 170 -3.14 -9.91 23.48
N ARG A 171 -3.87 -9.24 24.38
CA ARG A 171 -3.77 -9.49 25.84
C ARG A 171 -4.16 -10.93 26.21
N ARG A 172 -5.10 -11.53 25.49
CA ARG A 172 -5.52 -12.92 25.73
C ARG A 172 -4.47 -13.95 25.33
N SER A 173 -3.65 -13.65 24.34
CA SER A 173 -2.59 -14.56 23.89
C SER A 173 -1.35 -14.51 24.81
N GLU A 174 -1.16 -13.47 25.62
CA GLU A 174 -0.06 -13.40 26.60
C GLU A 174 -0.23 -14.40 27.74
N GLU A 175 -1.45 -14.67 28.18
CA GLU A 175 -1.69 -15.68 29.23
C GLU A 175 -1.21 -17.06 28.77
N HIS A 176 -1.29 -17.37 27.48
CA HIS A 176 -0.79 -18.63 26.91
C HIS A 176 0.71 -18.63 26.57
N THR A 177 1.28 -17.47 26.20
CA THR A 177 2.72 -17.37 25.89
C THR A 177 3.58 -17.32 27.13
N SER A 178 3.11 -16.78 28.25
CA SER A 178 3.81 -16.83 29.52
C SER A 178 3.93 -18.25 30.06
N GLU A 179 2.93 -19.12 29.86
CA GLU A 179 3.02 -20.54 30.18
C GLU A 179 4.03 -21.30 29.29
N LEU A 180 4.15 -20.95 28.00
CA LEU A 180 5.12 -21.56 27.08
C LEU A 180 6.56 -21.11 27.37
N GLN A 181 6.75 -19.85 27.72
CA GLN A 181 8.08 -19.36 28.12
C GLN A 181 8.54 -19.91 29.45
N SER A 182 7.65 -20.12 30.43
CA SER A 182 8.01 -20.75 31.69
C SER A 182 8.38 -22.23 31.55
N ARG A 183 7.89 -22.92 30.50
CA ARG A 183 8.25 -24.31 30.17
C ARG A 183 9.54 -24.45 29.36
N ALA A 184 10.02 -23.38 28.71
CA ALA A 184 11.25 -23.38 27.91
C ALA A 184 12.52 -23.15 28.74
N TYR A 185 12.38 -22.79 30.01
CA TYR A 185 13.49 -22.56 30.94
C TYR A 185 13.62 -23.65 32.08
N LEU A 186 12.90 -24.76 31.94
CA LEU A 186 13.06 -25.96 32.75
C LEU A 186 13.62 -27.11 31.90
#